data_ed6fcd24bd2f4c6c8c7b58aeb303058c
#
_entry.id   ed6fcd24bd2f4c6c8c7b58aeb303058c
#
_cell.length_a   1.000
_cell.length_b   1.000
_cell.length_c   1.000
_cell.angle_alpha   90.00
_cell.angle_beta   90.00
_cell.angle_gamma   90.00
#
_symmetry.space_group_name_H-M   'P 1'
#
loop_
_entity.id
_entity.type
_entity.pdbx_description
1 polymer ?
#
loop_
_entity_poly.entity_id
_entity_poly.type
_entity_poly.pdbx_seq_one_letter_code
_entity_poly.pdbx_strand_id
1 'polypeptide(L)'
;MGAEERKEKEKEIRRRDIIDAAERVIFSKGYDVATMDDVAKAAEFSKRTVYVYFKSKEQIYFEIMIRGYKILIQMIDDYEKKASNDTGIYKIRKLGLIFLEFSKQYEDYFSAIMNYENGEMDFSTGVTDMAKQECYELGERIFDYLTCSLKIGIEDGTIDNEIDITNTALVLWSCTLGVFNTLKVKKNYIQEYHKRNSEDILEDAFYMITKAIRK
;
A
#
# COMPACT_ATOMS: atom_id res chain seq x y z
N MET A 1 -36.76 -6.55 6.50
CA MET A 1 -35.91 -5.76 5.60
C MET A 1 -36.82 -4.86 4.78
N GLY A 2 -36.74 -3.54 5.01
CA GLY A 2 -37.56 -2.54 4.34
C GLY A 2 -37.18 -2.34 2.87
N ALA A 3 -38.03 -1.64 2.10
CA ALA A 3 -37.75 -1.35 0.68
C ALA A 3 -36.48 -0.48 0.52
N GLU A 4 -36.22 0.40 1.47
CA GLU A 4 -35.07 1.31 1.49
C GLU A 4 -33.76 0.54 1.75
N GLU A 5 -33.75 -0.40 2.71
CA GLU A 5 -32.61 -1.28 2.95
C GLU A 5 -32.25 -2.17 1.75
N ARG A 6 -33.26 -2.65 1.01
CA ARG A 6 -33.03 -3.43 -0.20
C ARG A 6 -32.37 -2.58 -1.29
N LYS A 7 -32.82 -1.35 -1.46
CA LYS A 7 -32.28 -0.41 -2.46
C LYS A 7 -30.83 -0.04 -2.16
N GLU A 8 -30.50 0.22 -0.89
CA GLU A 8 -29.13 0.53 -0.49
C GLU A 8 -28.21 -0.68 -0.67
N LYS A 9 -28.67 -1.88 -0.28
CA LYS A 9 -27.90 -3.11 -0.51
C LYS A 9 -27.66 -3.39 -2.01
N GLU A 10 -28.64 -3.13 -2.86
CA GLU A 10 -28.48 -3.28 -4.33
C GLU A 10 -27.46 -2.27 -4.87
N LYS A 11 -27.47 -1.04 -4.37
CA LYS A 11 -26.51 -0.01 -4.74
C LYS A 11 -25.08 -0.39 -4.34
N GLU A 12 -24.89 -0.90 -3.12
CA GLU A 12 -23.62 -1.43 -2.63
C GLU A 12 -23.09 -2.60 -3.50
N ILE A 13 -23.98 -3.53 -3.87
CA ILE A 13 -23.61 -4.66 -4.75
C ILE A 13 -23.12 -4.13 -6.11
N ARG A 14 -23.87 -3.26 -6.76
CA ARG A 14 -23.48 -2.67 -8.05
C ARG A 14 -22.17 -1.87 -7.96
N ARG A 15 -22.00 -1.13 -6.87
CA ARG A 15 -20.75 -0.40 -6.63
C ARG A 15 -19.56 -1.36 -6.56
N ARG A 16 -19.69 -2.44 -5.82
CA ARG A 16 -18.67 -3.48 -5.70
C ARG A 16 -18.38 -4.16 -7.04
N ASP A 17 -19.43 -4.51 -7.81
CA ASP A 17 -19.27 -5.13 -9.13
C ASP A 17 -18.48 -4.24 -10.09
N ILE A 18 -18.68 -2.91 -10.03
CA ILE A 18 -17.92 -1.93 -10.81
C ILE A 18 -16.45 -1.91 -10.37
N ILE A 19 -16.16 -1.93 -9.05
CA ILE A 19 -14.79 -1.96 -8.54
C ILE A 19 -14.10 -3.26 -8.96
N ASP A 20 -14.77 -4.41 -8.83
CA ASP A 20 -14.24 -5.72 -9.21
C ASP A 20 -13.90 -5.80 -10.72
N ALA A 21 -14.74 -5.19 -11.56
CA ALA A 21 -14.49 -5.09 -13.00
C ALA A 21 -13.32 -4.16 -13.30
N ALA A 22 -13.28 -3.00 -12.65
CA ALA A 22 -12.19 -2.03 -12.81
C ALA A 22 -10.84 -2.59 -12.37
N GLU A 23 -10.81 -3.33 -11.26
CA GLU A 23 -9.64 -4.02 -10.76
C GLU A 23 -9.06 -4.96 -11.83
N ARG A 24 -9.89 -5.85 -12.41
CA ARG A 24 -9.47 -6.73 -13.51
C ARG A 24 -8.94 -5.96 -14.74
N VAL A 25 -9.60 -4.87 -15.11
CA VAL A 25 -9.20 -4.05 -16.25
C VAL A 25 -7.87 -3.34 -15.99
N ILE A 26 -7.74 -2.71 -14.83
CA ILE A 26 -6.54 -1.94 -14.46
C ILE A 26 -5.34 -2.87 -14.25
N PHE A 27 -5.52 -4.02 -13.62
CA PHE A 27 -4.43 -4.99 -13.42
C PHE A 27 -3.96 -5.61 -14.74
N SER A 28 -4.86 -5.78 -15.71
CA SER A 28 -4.49 -6.34 -17.02
C SER A 28 -3.88 -5.33 -18.00
N LYS A 29 -4.33 -4.07 -18.00
CA LYS A 29 -3.93 -3.04 -18.98
C LYS A 29 -3.00 -1.97 -18.41
N GLY A 30 -2.91 -1.83 -17.11
CA GLY A 30 -2.32 -0.70 -16.41
C GLY A 30 -3.29 0.48 -16.25
N TYR A 31 -3.06 1.29 -15.20
CA TYR A 31 -3.91 2.45 -14.89
C TYR A 31 -4.01 3.45 -16.04
N ASP A 32 -2.90 3.79 -16.69
CA ASP A 32 -2.87 4.86 -17.70
C ASP A 32 -3.71 4.49 -18.93
N VAL A 33 -3.64 3.24 -19.37
CA VAL A 33 -4.32 2.73 -20.58
C VAL A 33 -5.78 2.40 -20.33
N ALA A 34 -6.14 1.97 -19.14
CA ALA A 34 -7.52 1.63 -18.77
C ALA A 34 -8.44 2.85 -18.86
N THR A 35 -9.65 2.65 -19.42
CA THR A 35 -10.66 3.70 -19.56
C THR A 35 -11.95 3.36 -18.80
N MET A 36 -12.77 4.38 -18.51
CA MET A 36 -14.10 4.19 -17.91
C MET A 36 -15.03 3.36 -18.82
N ASP A 37 -14.79 3.37 -20.13
CA ASP A 37 -15.54 2.57 -21.09
C ASP A 37 -15.14 1.09 -20.99
N ASP A 38 -13.86 0.79 -20.79
CA ASP A 38 -13.40 -0.58 -20.53
C ASP A 38 -14.01 -1.12 -19.23
N VAL A 39 -14.05 -0.29 -18.17
CA VAL A 39 -14.68 -0.67 -16.90
C VAL A 39 -16.18 -0.94 -17.07
N ALA A 40 -16.89 -0.05 -17.76
CA ALA A 40 -18.32 -0.22 -18.00
C ALA A 40 -18.62 -1.52 -18.77
N LYS A 41 -17.83 -1.82 -19.81
CA LYS A 41 -17.93 -3.06 -20.59
C LYS A 41 -17.63 -4.28 -19.74
N ALA A 42 -16.58 -4.25 -18.92
CA ALA A 42 -16.18 -5.37 -18.05
C ALA A 42 -17.17 -5.63 -16.90
N ALA A 43 -17.84 -4.57 -16.43
CA ALA A 43 -18.88 -4.64 -15.40
C ALA A 43 -20.28 -5.00 -15.97
N GLU A 44 -20.41 -5.08 -17.29
CA GLU A 44 -21.69 -5.28 -17.99
C GLU A 44 -22.73 -4.18 -17.66
N PHE A 45 -22.27 -2.97 -17.37
CA PHE A 45 -23.10 -1.80 -17.14
C PHE A 45 -22.96 -0.77 -18.25
N SER A 46 -24.00 0.09 -18.39
CA SER A 46 -23.87 1.26 -19.25
C SER A 46 -22.84 2.23 -18.67
N LYS A 47 -22.13 2.98 -19.54
CA LYS A 47 -21.23 4.05 -19.13
C LYS A 47 -21.91 5.03 -18.17
N ARG A 48 -23.18 5.40 -18.46
CA ARG A 48 -24.00 6.25 -17.61
C ARG A 48 -24.17 5.65 -16.21
N THR A 49 -24.40 4.36 -16.12
CA THR A 49 -24.53 3.67 -14.83
C THR A 49 -23.23 3.77 -14.03
N VAL A 50 -22.06 3.51 -14.64
CA VAL A 50 -20.77 3.63 -13.95
C VAL A 50 -20.54 5.06 -13.44
N TYR A 51 -20.87 6.08 -14.22
CA TYR A 51 -20.74 7.49 -13.82
C TYR A 51 -21.72 7.93 -12.71
N VAL A 52 -22.76 7.17 -12.44
CA VAL A 52 -23.62 7.39 -11.25
C VAL A 52 -22.86 7.05 -9.96
N TYR A 53 -22.02 6.02 -9.99
CA TYR A 53 -21.26 5.54 -8.83
C TYR A 53 -19.91 6.23 -8.69
N PHE A 54 -19.20 6.45 -9.77
CA PHE A 54 -17.84 6.98 -9.80
C PHE A 54 -17.70 8.10 -10.83
N LYS A 55 -17.19 9.24 -10.42
CA LYS A 55 -17.04 10.41 -11.29
C LYS A 55 -15.78 10.34 -12.16
N SER A 56 -14.79 9.57 -11.74
CA SER A 56 -13.52 9.41 -12.46
C SER A 56 -12.94 8.00 -12.26
N LYS A 57 -11.99 7.62 -13.11
CA LYS A 57 -11.17 6.43 -12.97
C LYS A 57 -10.33 6.48 -11.70
N GLU A 58 -9.90 7.66 -11.31
CA GLU A 58 -9.12 7.89 -10.10
C GLU A 58 -9.90 7.49 -8.84
N GLN A 59 -11.20 7.84 -8.74
CA GLN A 59 -12.04 7.41 -7.61
C GLN A 59 -12.09 5.89 -7.48
N ILE A 60 -12.22 5.18 -8.60
CA ILE A 60 -12.22 3.71 -8.59
C ILE A 60 -10.83 3.19 -8.19
N TYR A 61 -9.77 3.86 -8.63
CA TYR A 61 -8.40 3.47 -8.30
C TYR A 61 -8.12 3.56 -6.79
N PHE A 62 -8.62 4.59 -6.13
CA PHE A 62 -8.56 4.67 -4.65
C PHE A 62 -9.26 3.50 -3.98
N GLU A 63 -10.42 3.05 -4.50
CA GLU A 63 -11.09 1.86 -3.94
C GLU A 63 -10.25 0.58 -4.08
N ILE A 64 -9.53 0.45 -5.19
CA ILE A 64 -8.60 -0.66 -5.40
C ILE A 64 -7.41 -0.56 -4.43
N MET A 65 -6.84 0.63 -4.25
CA MET A 65 -5.76 0.86 -3.28
C MET A 65 -6.21 0.57 -1.85
N ILE A 66 -7.43 0.99 -1.46
CA ILE A 66 -8.01 0.68 -0.14
C ILE A 66 -8.03 -0.83 0.12
N ARG A 67 -8.38 -1.64 -0.88
CA ARG A 67 -8.33 -3.11 -0.77
C ARG A 67 -6.90 -3.58 -0.49
N GLY A 68 -5.93 -3.08 -1.24
CA GLY A 68 -4.51 -3.39 -1.05
C GLY A 68 -3.99 -3.00 0.34
N TYR A 69 -4.30 -1.79 0.79
CA TYR A 69 -3.94 -1.32 2.14
C TYR A 69 -4.58 -2.20 3.24
N LYS A 70 -5.86 -2.56 3.10
CA LYS A 70 -6.54 -3.43 4.08
C LYS A 70 -5.91 -4.82 4.15
N ILE A 71 -5.46 -5.38 3.02
CA ILE A 71 -4.74 -6.65 2.99
C ILE A 71 -3.40 -6.50 3.73
N LEU A 72 -2.60 -5.48 3.42
CA LEU A 72 -1.32 -5.24 4.07
C LEU A 72 -1.48 -5.03 5.59
N ILE A 73 -2.45 -4.22 5.99
CA ILE A 73 -2.77 -3.99 7.41
C ILE A 73 -3.17 -5.31 8.10
N GLN A 74 -3.97 -6.14 7.44
CA GLN A 74 -4.34 -7.45 8.00
C GLN A 74 -3.12 -8.35 8.22
N MET A 75 -2.16 -8.36 7.28
CA MET A 75 -0.90 -9.10 7.44
C MET A 75 -0.09 -8.60 8.64
N ILE A 76 -0.04 -7.26 8.84
CA ILE A 76 0.64 -6.66 9.99
C ILE A 76 -0.10 -6.99 11.29
N ASP A 77 -1.43 -6.85 11.33
CA ASP A 77 -2.24 -7.17 12.50
C ASP A 77 -2.10 -8.63 12.92
N ASP A 78 -2.03 -9.56 11.96
CA ASP A 78 -1.88 -10.99 12.23
C ASP A 78 -0.47 -11.34 12.78
N TYR A 79 0.54 -10.56 12.42
CA TYR A 79 1.85 -10.62 13.06
C TYR A 79 1.79 -10.02 14.47
N GLU A 80 1.26 -8.81 14.64
CA GLU A 80 1.22 -8.11 15.93
C GLU A 80 0.50 -8.91 17.03
N LYS A 81 -0.56 -9.64 16.70
CA LYS A 81 -1.26 -10.55 17.64
C LYS A 81 -0.34 -11.61 18.26
N LYS A 82 0.76 -11.95 17.60
CA LYS A 82 1.72 -13.00 18.01
C LYS A 82 3.02 -12.43 18.57
N ALA A 83 3.26 -11.13 18.37
CA ALA A 83 4.54 -10.44 18.57
C ALA A 83 4.66 -9.71 19.92
N SER A 84 3.91 -10.12 20.95
CA SER A 84 3.85 -9.41 22.24
C SER A 84 5.20 -9.25 22.96
N ASN A 85 6.17 -10.10 22.68
CA ASN A 85 7.50 -10.12 23.30
C ASN A 85 8.62 -9.72 22.34
N ASP A 86 8.29 -9.33 21.11
CA ASP A 86 9.31 -8.93 20.12
C ASP A 86 9.88 -7.57 20.46
N THR A 87 11.20 -7.41 20.32
CA THR A 87 11.87 -6.12 20.48
C THR A 87 11.52 -5.17 19.35
N GLY A 88 11.62 -3.85 19.61
CA GLY A 88 11.26 -2.84 18.61
C GLY A 88 12.07 -2.97 17.32
N ILE A 89 13.38 -3.23 17.40
CA ILE A 89 14.22 -3.46 16.21
C ILE A 89 13.78 -4.70 15.42
N TYR A 90 13.33 -5.77 16.09
CA TYR A 90 12.82 -6.96 15.45
C TYR A 90 11.48 -6.69 14.76
N LYS A 91 10.58 -5.92 15.41
CA LYS A 91 9.31 -5.49 14.82
C LYS A 91 9.51 -4.69 13.53
N ILE A 92 10.44 -3.73 13.50
CA ILE A 92 10.76 -2.96 12.28
C ILE A 92 11.25 -3.89 11.16
N ARG A 93 12.14 -4.84 11.48
CA ARG A 93 12.59 -5.82 10.49
C ARG A 93 11.43 -6.67 9.96
N LYS A 94 10.51 -7.08 10.83
CA LYS A 94 9.32 -7.86 10.44
C LYS A 94 8.36 -7.05 9.56
N LEU A 95 8.14 -5.78 9.85
CA LEU A 95 7.36 -4.90 8.96
C LEU A 95 7.95 -4.87 7.54
N GLY A 96 9.27 -4.74 7.41
CA GLY A 96 9.94 -4.81 6.11
C GLY A 96 9.73 -6.14 5.39
N LEU A 97 9.81 -7.28 6.12
CA LEU A 97 9.57 -8.61 5.56
C LEU A 97 8.10 -8.82 5.16
N ILE A 98 7.15 -8.30 5.94
CA ILE A 98 5.72 -8.34 5.60
C ILE A 98 5.46 -7.53 4.33
N PHE A 99 6.08 -6.35 4.19
CA PHE A 99 5.97 -5.54 2.99
C PHE A 99 6.56 -6.25 1.76
N LEU A 100 7.68 -6.95 1.91
CA LEU A 100 8.26 -7.80 0.88
C LEU A 100 7.32 -8.96 0.52
N GLU A 101 6.72 -9.63 1.51
CA GLU A 101 5.76 -10.72 1.27
C GLU A 101 4.51 -10.19 0.55
N PHE A 102 3.96 -9.07 0.98
CA PHE A 102 2.86 -8.39 0.29
C PHE A 102 3.18 -8.06 -1.16
N SER A 103 4.38 -7.55 -1.44
CA SER A 103 4.82 -7.24 -2.80
C SER A 103 4.88 -8.45 -3.74
N LYS A 104 5.06 -9.67 -3.20
CA LYS A 104 5.11 -10.92 -3.95
C LYS A 104 3.73 -11.58 -4.09
N GLN A 105 2.96 -11.62 -3.00
CA GLN A 105 1.66 -12.30 -2.98
C GLN A 105 0.54 -11.47 -3.63
N TYR A 106 0.65 -10.14 -3.56
CA TYR A 106 -0.35 -9.19 -4.01
C TYR A 106 0.26 -8.14 -4.95
N GLU A 107 0.99 -8.61 -5.96
CA GLU A 107 1.82 -7.79 -6.86
C GLU A 107 1.04 -6.63 -7.50
N ASP A 108 -0.20 -6.88 -7.92
CA ASP A 108 -1.03 -5.87 -8.57
C ASP A 108 -1.45 -4.76 -7.60
N TYR A 109 -1.86 -5.11 -6.38
CA TYR A 109 -2.18 -4.13 -5.33
C TYR A 109 -0.95 -3.38 -4.88
N PHE A 110 0.17 -4.08 -4.70
CA PHE A 110 1.45 -3.46 -4.38
C PHE A 110 1.85 -2.45 -5.47
N SER A 111 1.73 -2.85 -6.74
CA SER A 111 2.03 -1.97 -7.87
C SER A 111 1.10 -0.76 -7.93
N ALA A 112 -0.18 -0.93 -7.61
CA ALA A 112 -1.13 0.18 -7.55
C ALA A 112 -0.73 1.21 -6.48
N ILE A 113 -0.45 0.76 -5.25
CA ILE A 113 -0.01 1.62 -4.15
C ILE A 113 1.32 2.31 -4.51
N MET A 114 2.32 1.55 -4.97
CA MET A 114 3.65 2.10 -5.28
C MET A 114 3.63 3.10 -6.44
N ASN A 115 2.79 2.91 -7.46
CA ASN A 115 2.65 3.87 -8.55
C ASN A 115 2.04 5.18 -8.06
N TYR A 116 1.11 5.12 -7.10
CA TYR A 116 0.53 6.31 -6.50
C TYR A 116 1.53 7.02 -5.58
N GLU A 117 2.19 6.30 -4.67
CA GLU A 117 3.19 6.82 -3.73
C GLU A 117 4.42 7.45 -4.43
N ASN A 118 4.81 6.93 -5.59
CA ASN A 118 5.91 7.51 -6.39
C ASN A 118 5.43 8.51 -7.44
N GLY A 119 4.13 8.83 -7.49
CA GLY A 119 3.55 9.80 -8.41
C GLY A 119 3.83 11.24 -8.00
N GLU A 120 3.45 12.19 -8.88
CA GLU A 120 3.61 13.63 -8.61
C GLU A 120 2.52 14.19 -7.66
N MET A 121 1.57 13.36 -7.22
CA MET A 121 0.44 13.80 -6.39
C MET A 121 0.82 13.79 -4.92
N ASP A 122 0.86 14.96 -4.32
CA ASP A 122 1.08 15.16 -2.90
C ASP A 122 -0.25 15.40 -2.15
N PHE A 123 -0.18 15.33 -0.82
CA PHE A 123 -1.31 15.64 0.04
C PHE A 123 -1.85 17.03 -0.25
N SER A 124 -3.09 17.12 -0.71
CA SER A 124 -3.78 18.41 -0.90
C SER A 124 -4.86 18.59 0.17
N THR A 125 -4.77 19.69 0.91
CA THR A 125 -5.84 20.12 1.79
C THR A 125 -7.08 20.47 0.96
N GLY A 126 -8.27 20.00 1.37
CA GLY A 126 -9.51 20.24 0.62
C GLY A 126 -9.95 19.07 -0.25
N VAL A 127 -9.47 17.88 0.03
CA VAL A 127 -9.93 16.64 -0.62
C VAL A 127 -11.39 16.40 -0.28
N THR A 128 -12.24 16.42 -1.30
CA THR A 128 -13.68 16.11 -1.19
C THR A 128 -13.99 14.63 -1.47
N ASP A 129 -12.98 13.84 -1.82
CA ASP A 129 -13.12 12.41 -2.15
C ASP A 129 -12.86 11.55 -0.91
N MET A 130 -13.92 10.87 -0.46
CA MET A 130 -13.87 10.01 0.73
C MET A 130 -12.90 8.82 0.56
N ALA A 131 -12.80 8.24 -0.65
CA ALA A 131 -11.91 7.12 -0.90
C ALA A 131 -10.43 7.56 -0.86
N LYS A 132 -10.14 8.76 -1.37
CA LYS A 132 -8.78 9.35 -1.26
C LYS A 132 -8.41 9.57 0.21
N GLN A 133 -9.33 10.12 0.99
CA GLN A 133 -9.10 10.32 2.43
C GLN A 133 -8.88 8.99 3.16
N GLU A 134 -9.70 7.96 2.87
CA GLU A 134 -9.52 6.61 3.44
C GLU A 134 -8.16 6.02 3.08
N CYS A 135 -7.64 6.24 1.87
CA CYS A 135 -6.28 5.84 1.49
C CYS A 135 -5.22 6.48 2.39
N TYR A 136 -5.30 7.79 2.64
CA TYR A 136 -4.39 8.48 3.55
C TYR A 136 -4.47 7.92 4.97
N GLU A 137 -5.67 7.74 5.51
CA GLU A 137 -5.87 7.20 6.86
C GLU A 137 -5.29 5.78 7.00
N LEU A 138 -5.43 4.94 5.97
CA LEU A 138 -4.83 3.61 5.96
C LEU A 138 -3.30 3.66 5.82
N GLY A 139 -2.76 4.59 5.03
CA GLY A 139 -1.32 4.85 4.94
C GLY A 139 -0.74 5.28 6.29
N GLU A 140 -1.39 6.26 6.96
CA GLU A 140 -1.01 6.71 8.30
C GLU A 140 -1.05 5.57 9.33
N ARG A 141 -2.05 4.69 9.25
CA ARG A 141 -2.09 3.50 10.11
C ARG A 141 -0.87 2.59 9.93
N ILE A 142 -0.38 2.42 8.69
CA ILE A 142 0.85 1.65 8.45
C ILE A 142 2.06 2.39 9.03
N PHE A 143 2.12 3.70 8.87
CA PHE A 143 3.16 4.55 9.46
C PHE A 143 3.17 4.49 10.99
N ASP A 144 2.00 4.40 11.62
CA ASP A 144 1.86 4.22 13.06
C ASP A 144 2.47 2.91 13.57
N TYR A 145 2.36 1.79 12.84
CA TYR A 145 3.07 0.55 13.23
C TYR A 145 4.59 0.76 13.27
N LEU A 146 5.13 1.52 12.33
CA LEU A 146 6.56 1.83 12.29
C LEU A 146 6.99 2.73 13.45
N THR A 147 6.26 3.82 13.71
CA THR A 147 6.55 4.75 14.81
C THR A 147 6.38 4.08 16.17
N CYS A 148 5.36 3.23 16.35
CA CYS A 148 5.19 2.43 17.58
C CYS A 148 6.35 1.45 17.77
N SER A 149 6.82 0.78 16.71
CA SER A 149 7.96 -0.13 16.78
C SER A 149 9.26 0.60 17.16
N LEU A 150 9.47 1.84 16.65
CA LEU A 150 10.59 2.69 17.05
C LEU A 150 10.52 3.05 18.55
N LYS A 151 9.34 3.43 19.05
CA LYS A 151 9.14 3.74 20.48
C LYS A 151 9.49 2.54 21.36
N ILE A 152 8.95 1.36 21.02
CA ILE A 152 9.25 0.10 21.73
C ILE A 152 10.75 -0.16 21.73
N GLY A 153 11.45 0.03 20.59
CA GLY A 153 12.89 -0.20 20.49
C GLY A 153 13.74 0.77 21.30
N ILE A 154 13.31 2.01 21.50
CA ILE A 154 13.94 2.95 22.42
C ILE A 154 13.72 2.50 23.87
N GLU A 155 12.50 2.09 24.22
CA GLU A 155 12.14 1.64 25.57
C GLU A 155 12.85 0.33 25.96
N ASP A 156 12.97 -0.63 25.03
CA ASP A 156 13.66 -1.91 25.26
C ASP A 156 15.18 -1.84 25.08
N GLY A 157 15.71 -0.67 24.66
CA GLY A 157 17.14 -0.39 24.50
C GLY A 157 17.77 -1.01 23.25
N THR A 158 16.99 -1.49 22.28
CA THR A 158 17.51 -2.03 21.02
C THR A 158 17.71 -0.96 19.94
N ILE A 159 17.12 0.22 20.13
CA ILE A 159 17.23 1.37 19.23
C ILE A 159 17.84 2.53 20.01
N ASP A 160 18.64 3.34 19.33
CA ASP A 160 19.28 4.54 19.88
C ASP A 160 18.19 5.53 20.35
N ASN A 161 18.34 6.04 21.56
CA ASN A 161 17.40 6.98 22.17
C ASN A 161 17.61 8.44 21.76
N GLU A 162 18.67 8.74 21.00
CA GLU A 162 18.93 10.09 20.48
C GLU A 162 18.21 10.37 19.15
N ILE A 163 17.53 9.36 18.54
CA ILE A 163 16.82 9.55 17.29
C ILE A 163 15.50 10.31 17.47
N ASP A 164 15.15 11.14 16.49
CA ASP A 164 13.80 11.66 16.33
C ASP A 164 12.92 10.57 15.66
N ILE A 165 11.88 10.13 16.35
CA ILE A 165 11.03 9.01 15.90
C ILE A 165 10.37 9.31 14.56
N THR A 166 9.79 10.50 14.40
CA THR A 166 9.05 10.87 13.18
C THR A 166 9.99 11.01 11.99
N ASN A 167 11.10 11.72 12.14
CA ASN A 167 12.09 11.85 11.07
C ASN A 167 12.70 10.50 10.71
N THR A 168 13.00 9.66 11.71
CA THR A 168 13.53 8.31 11.47
C THR A 168 12.53 7.46 10.72
N ALA A 169 11.25 7.47 11.11
CA ALA A 169 10.20 6.73 10.40
C ALA A 169 10.05 7.19 8.94
N LEU A 170 10.06 8.50 8.69
CA LEU A 170 10.02 9.08 7.34
C LEU A 170 11.22 8.64 6.49
N VAL A 171 12.43 8.61 7.08
CA VAL A 171 13.63 8.13 6.38
C VAL A 171 13.54 6.64 6.07
N LEU A 172 13.13 5.82 7.03
CA LEU A 172 12.94 4.37 6.83
C LEU A 172 11.91 4.08 5.73
N TRP A 173 10.78 4.78 5.75
CA TRP A 173 9.74 4.70 4.73
C TRP A 173 10.27 5.12 3.35
N SER A 174 10.93 6.29 3.24
CA SER A 174 11.50 6.79 1.99
C SER A 174 12.56 5.84 1.41
N CYS A 175 13.45 5.30 2.25
CA CYS A 175 14.44 4.31 1.84
C CYS A 175 13.77 3.04 1.29
N THR A 176 12.74 2.56 1.97
CA THR A 176 11.98 1.37 1.54
C THR A 176 11.35 1.59 0.16
N LEU A 177 10.61 2.70 -0.02
CA LEU A 177 10.03 3.06 -1.32
C LEU A 177 11.10 3.18 -2.40
N GLY A 178 12.22 3.86 -2.12
CA GLY A 178 13.33 4.06 -3.06
C GLY A 178 13.96 2.74 -3.51
N VAL A 179 14.19 1.80 -2.59
CA VAL A 179 14.73 0.48 -2.93
C VAL A 179 13.76 -0.31 -3.82
N PHE A 180 12.48 -0.41 -3.43
CA PHE A 180 11.48 -1.11 -4.24
C PHE A 180 11.31 -0.49 -5.63
N ASN A 181 11.24 0.83 -5.73
CA ASN A 181 11.14 1.53 -7.01
C ASN A 181 12.37 1.25 -7.90
N THR A 182 13.58 1.33 -7.34
CA THR A 182 14.83 1.05 -8.05
C THR A 182 14.87 -0.39 -8.56
N LEU A 183 14.51 -1.36 -7.74
CA LEU A 183 14.48 -2.77 -8.12
C LEU A 183 13.44 -3.05 -9.22
N LYS A 184 12.30 -2.37 -9.20
CA LYS A 184 11.26 -2.46 -10.24
C LYS A 184 11.75 -1.86 -11.56
N VAL A 185 12.23 -0.61 -11.54
CA VAL A 185 12.58 0.16 -12.75
C VAL A 185 13.89 -0.31 -13.36
N LYS A 186 14.85 -0.77 -12.56
CA LYS A 186 16.19 -1.19 -12.98
C LYS A 186 16.41 -2.71 -12.97
N LYS A 187 15.33 -3.50 -13.00
CA LYS A 187 15.37 -4.96 -12.88
C LYS A 187 16.42 -5.60 -13.80
N ASN A 188 16.37 -5.33 -15.10
CA ASN A 188 17.29 -5.92 -16.07
C ASN A 188 18.74 -5.47 -15.84
N TYR A 189 18.95 -4.19 -15.54
CA TYR A 189 20.28 -3.66 -15.21
C TYR A 189 20.90 -4.36 -14.00
N ILE A 190 20.12 -4.56 -12.96
CA ILE A 190 20.55 -5.24 -11.74
C ILE A 190 20.86 -6.72 -12.00
N GLN A 191 19.97 -7.41 -12.69
CA GLN A 191 20.11 -8.85 -12.92
C GLN A 191 21.16 -9.17 -13.96
N GLU A 192 21.16 -8.46 -15.10
CA GLU A 192 22.00 -8.82 -16.24
C GLU A 192 23.40 -8.19 -16.19
N TYR A 193 23.50 -6.94 -15.74
CA TYR A 193 24.78 -6.25 -15.67
C TYR A 193 25.50 -6.53 -14.35
N HIS A 194 24.83 -6.35 -13.20
CA HIS A 194 25.43 -6.58 -11.90
C HIS A 194 25.37 -8.04 -11.43
N LYS A 195 24.61 -8.92 -12.10
CA LYS A 195 24.41 -10.32 -11.74
C LYS A 195 23.91 -10.48 -10.29
N ARG A 196 23.00 -9.63 -9.88
CA ARG A 196 22.43 -9.61 -8.53
C ARG A 196 20.96 -9.97 -8.55
N ASN A 197 20.50 -10.61 -7.47
CA ASN A 197 19.10 -10.90 -7.24
C ASN A 197 18.45 -9.73 -6.50
N SER A 198 17.23 -9.35 -6.89
CA SER A 198 16.47 -8.28 -6.24
C SER A 198 16.12 -8.60 -4.81
N GLU A 199 15.90 -9.88 -4.45
CA GLU A 199 15.58 -10.31 -3.09
C GLU A 199 16.75 -10.10 -2.14
N ASP A 200 17.96 -10.49 -2.56
CA ASP A 200 19.18 -10.30 -1.77
C ASP A 200 19.42 -8.82 -1.48
N ILE A 201 19.18 -7.95 -2.49
CA ILE A 201 19.33 -6.49 -2.32
C ILE A 201 18.30 -5.94 -1.32
N LEU A 202 17.06 -6.45 -1.34
CA LEU A 202 16.03 -6.04 -0.38
C LEU A 202 16.39 -6.46 1.03
N GLU A 203 16.85 -7.70 1.23
CA GLU A 203 17.29 -8.18 2.54
C GLU A 203 18.47 -7.38 3.08
N ASP A 204 19.46 -7.11 2.22
CA ASP A 204 20.61 -6.26 2.55
C ASP A 204 20.18 -4.82 2.90
N ALA A 205 19.26 -4.24 2.14
CA ALA A 205 18.74 -2.91 2.40
C ALA A 205 18.06 -2.85 3.79
N PHE A 206 17.17 -3.79 4.10
CA PHE A 206 16.53 -3.85 5.42
C PHE A 206 17.55 -4.09 6.55
N TYR A 207 18.56 -4.93 6.31
CA TYR A 207 19.64 -5.11 7.27
C TYR A 207 20.43 -3.80 7.52
N MET A 208 20.82 -3.10 6.46
CA MET A 208 21.58 -1.84 6.55
C MET A 208 20.75 -0.75 7.25
N ILE A 209 19.48 -0.61 6.88
CA ILE A 209 18.56 0.39 7.45
C ILE A 209 18.38 0.12 8.96
N THR A 210 18.10 -1.12 9.35
CA THR A 210 17.92 -1.47 10.77
C THR A 210 19.22 -1.38 11.58
N LYS A 211 20.37 -1.65 10.96
CA LYS A 211 21.67 -1.47 11.60
C LYS A 211 21.97 -0.01 11.91
N ALA A 212 21.54 0.93 11.06
CA ALA A 212 21.81 2.36 11.24
C ALA A 212 21.11 2.98 12.47
N ILE A 213 20.01 2.40 12.94
CA ILE A 213 19.24 2.89 14.09
C ILE A 213 19.46 2.05 15.36
N ARG A 214 20.27 1.00 15.27
CA ARG A 214 20.52 0.08 16.39
C ARG A 214 21.50 0.74 17.38
N LYS A 215 21.21 0.52 18.67
CA LYS A 215 22.09 0.90 19.76
C LYS A 215 23.30 0.00 19.84
#